data_27e3417f02685c87f173a4016c10d6b4
#
_entry.id   27e3417f02685c87f173a4016c10d6b4
#
_cell.length_a   1.000
_cell.length_b   1.000
_cell.length_c   1.000
_cell.angle_alpha   90.00
_cell.angle_beta   90.00
_cell.angle_gamma   90.00
#
_symmetry.space_group_name_H-M   'P 1'
#
loop_
_entity.id
_entity.type
_entity.pdbx_description
1 polymer ?
#
loop_
_entity_poly.entity_id
_entity_poly.type
_entity_poly.pdbx_seq_one_letter_code
_entity_poly.pdbx_strand_id
1 'polypeptide(L)'
;MHESTRNVDPAELAKFTALAQSWWDPKGPSRPLHDLNPLRLQYIERAVALPGKPVLDVGCGGGILSEAMARAGARVLGIDLSQAVLDVAELHALESKVAVDYRLVPVEQLAQERPAGFDLVTCMEMLEHVPDPAAAVKALAALVKPGGDVIVSTINRNPLAFAVAIVGAEYIARALPRGTHEYLKFIRPSELARWGREAQLELRDLTGITYNPFTRSFRLSSDTRVNYLAHFSRPAIR
;
A
#
# COMPACT_ATOMS: atom_id res chain seq x y z
N MET A 1 17.41 2.10 28.09
CA MET A 1 17.15 2.48 26.68
C MET A 1 16.41 1.31 26.04
N HIS A 2 15.08 1.39 25.93
CA HIS A 2 14.30 0.41 25.18
C HIS A 2 14.56 0.70 23.70
N GLU A 3 15.31 -0.18 23.02
CA GLU A 3 15.23 -0.32 21.59
C GLU A 3 13.76 -0.66 21.29
N SER A 4 13.01 0.34 20.86
CA SER A 4 11.69 0.15 20.28
C SER A 4 11.90 -0.85 19.14
N THR A 5 11.41 -2.07 19.29
CA THR A 5 11.37 -3.06 18.20
C THR A 5 10.51 -2.43 17.10
N ARG A 6 11.18 -1.78 16.16
CA ARG A 6 10.52 -1.24 14.97
C ARG A 6 9.84 -2.39 14.24
N ASN A 7 8.60 -2.20 13.82
CA ASN A 7 7.85 -3.17 13.03
C ASN A 7 8.41 -3.24 11.59
N VAL A 8 9.67 -3.66 11.48
CA VAL A 8 10.47 -3.66 10.25
C VAL A 8 11.21 -4.97 10.10
N ASP A 9 11.11 -5.60 8.95
CA ASP A 9 11.97 -6.70 8.53
C ASP A 9 13.14 -6.13 7.71
N PRO A 10 14.39 -6.17 8.21
CA PRO A 10 15.55 -5.61 7.50
C PRO A 10 15.81 -6.28 6.15
N ALA A 11 15.47 -7.56 6.01
CA ALA A 11 15.66 -8.29 4.74
C ALA A 11 14.65 -7.81 3.68
N GLU A 12 13.40 -7.57 4.07
CA GLU A 12 12.39 -6.97 3.19
C GLU A 12 12.81 -5.55 2.77
N LEU A 13 13.22 -4.72 3.73
CA LEU A 13 13.71 -3.36 3.45
C LEU A 13 14.87 -3.35 2.45
N ALA A 14 15.83 -4.27 2.59
CA ALA A 14 16.95 -4.39 1.66
C ALA A 14 16.51 -4.76 0.23
N LYS A 15 15.49 -5.62 0.07
CA LYS A 15 14.92 -5.98 -1.24
C LYS A 15 14.36 -4.74 -1.96
N PHE A 16 13.55 -3.94 -1.29
CA PHE A 16 12.97 -2.72 -1.86
C PHE A 16 14.03 -1.66 -2.15
N THR A 17 14.99 -1.48 -1.24
CA THR A 17 16.12 -0.56 -1.45
C THR A 17 16.91 -0.91 -2.73
N ALA A 18 17.12 -2.19 -3.02
CA ALA A 18 17.82 -2.64 -4.23
C ALA A 18 17.05 -2.32 -5.53
N LEU A 19 15.73 -2.13 -5.47
CA LEU A 19 14.89 -1.79 -6.62
C LEU A 19 14.80 -0.27 -6.88
N ALA A 20 15.30 0.58 -5.98
CA ALA A 20 15.09 2.02 -6.00
C ALA A 20 15.41 2.65 -7.38
N GLN A 21 16.57 2.40 -7.95
CA GLN A 21 16.98 3.01 -9.22
C GLN A 21 16.09 2.64 -10.42
N SER A 22 15.42 1.50 -10.38
CA SER A 22 14.54 1.02 -11.45
C SER A 22 13.06 1.23 -11.17
N TRP A 23 12.71 1.97 -10.11
CA TRP A 23 11.31 2.08 -9.65
C TRP A 23 10.38 2.68 -10.70
N TRP A 24 10.86 3.70 -11.41
CA TRP A 24 10.09 4.40 -12.44
C TRP A 24 10.33 3.87 -13.87
N ASP A 25 11.12 2.79 -14.03
CA ASP A 25 11.21 2.13 -15.33
C ASP A 25 9.94 1.28 -15.61
N PRO A 26 9.08 1.69 -16.58
CA PRO A 26 7.84 0.97 -16.88
C PRO A 26 8.08 -0.39 -17.54
N LYS A 27 9.33 -0.73 -17.86
CA LYS A 27 9.75 -2.04 -18.37
C LYS A 27 10.57 -2.82 -17.36
N GLY A 28 10.90 -2.20 -16.23
CA GLY A 28 11.71 -2.75 -15.14
C GLY A 28 10.94 -3.69 -14.21
N PRO A 29 11.59 -4.10 -13.12
CA PRO A 29 10.97 -4.98 -12.10
C PRO A 29 9.71 -4.39 -11.44
N SER A 30 9.59 -3.05 -11.38
CA SER A 30 8.45 -2.34 -10.79
C SER A 30 7.28 -2.16 -11.77
N ARG A 31 7.36 -2.69 -13.00
CA ARG A 31 6.29 -2.60 -13.99
C ARG A 31 4.90 -2.99 -13.47
N PRO A 32 4.72 -4.08 -12.68
CA PRO A 32 3.40 -4.43 -12.15
C PRO A 32 2.77 -3.33 -11.30
N LEU A 33 3.57 -2.52 -10.59
CA LEU A 33 3.08 -1.38 -9.82
C LEU A 33 2.53 -0.29 -10.74
N HIS A 34 3.19 -0.01 -11.87
CA HIS A 34 2.72 0.93 -12.89
C HIS A 34 1.42 0.46 -13.53
N ASP A 35 1.34 -0.83 -13.90
CA ASP A 35 0.17 -1.43 -14.53
C ASP A 35 -1.06 -1.44 -13.58
N LEU A 36 -0.84 -1.58 -12.27
CA LEU A 36 -1.89 -1.59 -11.22
C LEU A 36 -2.34 -0.19 -10.79
N ASN A 37 -1.47 0.80 -10.90
CA ASN A 37 -1.70 2.12 -10.30
C ASN A 37 -2.98 2.83 -10.79
N PRO A 38 -3.33 2.82 -12.09
CA PRO A 38 -4.59 3.42 -12.54
C PRO A 38 -5.82 2.79 -11.88
N LEU A 39 -5.76 1.48 -11.61
CA LEU A 39 -6.85 0.75 -10.99
C LEU A 39 -6.98 1.06 -9.49
N ARG A 40 -5.85 1.22 -8.80
CA ARG A 40 -5.79 1.66 -7.40
C ARG A 40 -6.38 3.05 -7.25
N LEU A 41 -5.93 4.00 -8.09
CA LEU A 41 -6.47 5.35 -8.10
C LEU A 41 -7.97 5.37 -8.39
N GLN A 42 -8.44 4.63 -9.39
CA GLN A 42 -9.87 4.51 -9.71
C GLN A 42 -10.68 3.99 -8.51
N TYR A 43 -10.16 3.01 -7.78
CA TYR A 43 -10.82 2.48 -6.59
C TYR A 43 -10.90 3.53 -5.47
N ILE A 44 -9.79 4.24 -5.25
CA ILE A 44 -9.72 5.31 -4.25
C ILE A 44 -10.71 6.43 -4.58
N GLU A 45 -10.75 6.91 -5.82
CA GLU A 45 -11.64 8.00 -6.25
C GLU A 45 -13.12 7.65 -6.18
N ARG A 46 -13.48 6.36 -6.29
CA ARG A 46 -14.86 5.89 -6.04
C ARG A 46 -15.27 5.98 -4.57
N ALA A 47 -14.32 5.79 -3.67
CA ALA A 47 -14.55 5.79 -2.23
C ALA A 47 -14.45 7.19 -1.63
N VAL A 48 -13.50 8.02 -2.11
CA VAL A 48 -13.13 9.29 -1.49
C VAL A 48 -12.87 10.36 -2.55
N ALA A 49 -13.53 11.51 -2.44
CA ALA A 49 -13.17 12.67 -3.25
C ALA A 49 -11.81 13.24 -2.79
N LEU A 50 -10.80 13.22 -3.66
CA LEU A 50 -9.41 13.59 -3.32
C LEU A 50 -9.11 15.09 -3.25
N PRO A 51 -9.73 15.98 -4.07
CA PRO A 51 -9.32 17.38 -4.15
C PRO A 51 -9.30 18.10 -2.79
N GLY A 52 -8.13 18.67 -2.46
CA GLY A 52 -7.88 19.43 -1.23
C GLY A 52 -7.72 18.61 0.05
N LYS A 53 -7.94 17.29 0.02
CA LYS A 53 -7.84 16.45 1.20
C LYS A 53 -6.40 16.13 1.58
N PRO A 54 -6.04 16.18 2.88
CA PRO A 54 -4.80 15.59 3.37
C PRO A 54 -4.89 14.06 3.30
N VAL A 55 -3.95 13.48 2.55
CA VAL A 55 -3.82 12.04 2.31
C VAL A 55 -2.46 11.55 2.79
N LEU A 56 -2.42 10.41 3.46
CA LEU A 56 -1.20 9.69 3.81
C LEU A 56 -1.08 8.43 2.95
N ASP A 57 0.08 8.24 2.32
CA ASP A 57 0.43 7.02 1.61
C ASP A 57 1.54 6.27 2.38
N VAL A 58 1.19 5.15 3.00
CA VAL A 58 2.07 4.37 3.88
C VAL A 58 2.72 3.23 3.11
N GLY A 59 4.07 3.16 3.17
CA GLY A 59 4.85 2.29 2.30
C GLY A 59 4.77 2.78 0.86
N CYS A 60 4.93 4.11 0.67
CA CYS A 60 4.71 4.76 -0.62
C CYS A 60 5.70 4.34 -1.72
N GLY A 61 6.79 3.65 -1.34
CA GLY A 61 7.84 3.29 -2.27
C GLY A 61 8.35 4.50 -3.04
N GLY A 62 8.64 4.35 -4.32
CA GLY A 62 9.07 5.44 -5.20
C GLY A 62 7.96 6.42 -5.62
N GLY A 63 6.80 6.44 -4.94
CA GLY A 63 5.81 7.51 -5.07
C GLY A 63 4.80 7.38 -6.21
N ILE A 64 4.69 6.23 -6.88
CA ILE A 64 3.79 6.04 -8.04
C ILE A 64 2.33 6.38 -7.70
N LEU A 65 1.81 5.87 -6.58
CA LEU A 65 0.44 6.16 -6.14
C LEU A 65 0.34 7.56 -5.52
N SER A 66 1.33 7.96 -4.73
CA SER A 66 1.39 9.29 -4.11
C SER A 66 1.26 10.40 -5.14
N GLU A 67 2.03 10.35 -6.24
CA GLU A 67 1.93 11.33 -7.32
C GLU A 67 0.58 11.26 -8.05
N ALA A 68 0.04 10.06 -8.26
CA ALA A 68 -1.27 9.93 -8.91
C ALA A 68 -2.38 10.57 -8.07
N MET A 69 -2.38 10.38 -6.75
CA MET A 69 -3.32 11.04 -5.84
C MET A 69 -3.11 12.56 -5.78
N ALA A 70 -1.86 13.02 -5.81
CA ALA A 70 -1.55 14.45 -5.85
C ALA A 70 -2.02 15.11 -7.15
N ARG A 71 -1.85 14.45 -8.31
CA ARG A 71 -2.41 14.91 -9.60
C ARG A 71 -3.93 14.95 -9.60
N ALA A 72 -4.59 14.08 -8.82
CA ALA A 72 -6.03 14.11 -8.58
C ALA A 72 -6.46 15.18 -7.56
N GLY A 73 -5.53 16.04 -7.11
CA GLY A 73 -5.80 17.20 -6.27
C GLY A 73 -5.67 16.97 -4.76
N ALA A 74 -5.19 15.82 -4.32
CA ALA A 74 -4.91 15.57 -2.90
C ALA A 74 -3.65 16.30 -2.43
N ARG A 75 -3.56 16.61 -1.13
CA ARG A 75 -2.32 17.00 -0.46
C ARG A 75 -1.70 15.77 0.17
N VAL A 76 -0.69 15.20 -0.48
CA VAL A 76 -0.16 13.88 -0.15
C VAL A 76 1.11 14.00 0.69
N LEU A 77 1.15 13.22 1.77
CA LEU A 77 2.37 12.83 2.47
C LEU A 77 2.62 11.35 2.16
N GLY A 78 3.75 11.03 1.55
CA GLY A 78 4.24 9.66 1.40
C GLY A 78 5.23 9.33 2.52
N ILE A 79 5.13 8.14 3.11
CA ILE A 79 6.12 7.64 4.07
C ILE A 79 6.62 6.27 3.66
N ASP A 80 7.92 6.06 3.85
CA ASP A 80 8.59 4.78 3.65
C ASP A 80 9.73 4.63 4.65
N LEU A 81 10.36 3.45 4.71
CA LEU A 81 11.52 3.16 5.58
C LEU A 81 12.82 3.06 4.80
N SER A 82 12.80 3.14 3.47
CA SER A 82 13.97 3.16 2.60
C SER A 82 14.26 4.57 2.11
N GLN A 83 15.34 5.19 2.62
CA GLN A 83 15.77 6.50 2.13
C GLN A 83 16.04 6.49 0.64
N ALA A 84 16.72 5.45 0.12
CA ALA A 84 17.04 5.37 -1.31
C ALA A 84 15.79 5.32 -2.21
N VAL A 85 14.69 4.75 -1.73
CA VAL A 85 13.42 4.72 -2.46
C VAL A 85 12.73 6.08 -2.39
N LEU A 86 12.78 6.76 -1.23
CA LEU A 86 12.27 8.11 -1.08
C LEU A 86 13.04 9.14 -1.91
N ASP A 87 14.38 9.02 -2.01
CA ASP A 87 15.20 9.89 -2.86
C ASP A 87 14.74 9.82 -4.33
N VAL A 88 14.39 8.61 -4.80
CA VAL A 88 13.83 8.40 -6.15
C VAL A 88 12.42 8.99 -6.27
N ALA A 89 11.58 8.87 -5.24
CA ALA A 89 10.25 9.46 -5.23
C ALA A 89 10.32 11.00 -5.28
N GLU A 90 11.17 11.61 -4.47
CA GLU A 90 11.40 13.07 -4.45
C GLU A 90 11.90 13.57 -5.81
N LEU A 91 12.91 12.89 -6.38
CA LEU A 91 13.46 13.27 -7.68
C LEU A 91 12.40 13.20 -8.77
N HIS A 92 11.64 12.12 -8.85
CA HIS A 92 10.59 11.98 -9.87
C HIS A 92 9.46 12.99 -9.69
N ALA A 93 9.04 13.27 -8.45
CA ALA A 93 8.03 14.28 -8.16
C ALA A 93 8.49 15.68 -8.61
N LEU A 94 9.79 16.00 -8.41
CA LEU A 94 10.39 17.25 -8.89
C LEU A 94 10.40 17.32 -10.42
N GLU A 95 10.85 16.27 -11.10
CA GLU A 95 10.88 16.19 -12.57
C GLU A 95 9.48 16.27 -13.18
N SER A 96 8.51 15.61 -12.58
CA SER A 96 7.11 15.58 -13.00
C SER A 96 6.31 16.80 -12.56
N LYS A 97 6.92 17.69 -11.78
CA LYS A 97 6.31 18.92 -11.23
C LYS A 97 5.04 18.65 -10.42
N VAL A 98 5.02 17.57 -9.66
CA VAL A 98 3.93 17.18 -8.77
C VAL A 98 4.35 17.45 -7.32
N ALA A 99 3.50 18.15 -6.56
CA ALA A 99 3.77 18.45 -5.17
C ALA A 99 3.37 17.25 -4.28
N VAL A 100 4.35 16.54 -3.77
CA VAL A 100 4.20 15.48 -2.76
C VAL A 100 5.26 15.70 -1.70
N ASP A 101 4.88 15.63 -0.44
CA ASP A 101 5.83 15.59 0.68
C ASP A 101 6.21 14.13 0.95
N TYR A 102 7.52 13.86 1.12
CA TYR A 102 8.00 12.53 1.50
C TYR A 102 8.73 12.56 2.84
N ARG A 103 8.62 11.47 3.61
CA ARG A 103 9.26 11.40 4.91
C ARG A 103 9.69 9.98 5.28
N LEU A 104 10.95 9.85 5.72
CA LEU A 104 11.51 8.63 6.30
C LEU A 104 11.04 8.49 7.75
N VAL A 105 9.95 7.76 7.97
CA VAL A 105 9.38 7.56 9.32
C VAL A 105 8.55 6.28 9.39
N PRO A 106 8.65 5.48 10.47
CA PRO A 106 7.74 4.38 10.72
C PRO A 106 6.30 4.87 10.92
N VAL A 107 5.33 4.10 10.44
CA VAL A 107 3.90 4.45 10.56
C VAL A 107 3.45 4.58 12.02
N GLU A 108 3.97 3.72 12.90
CA GLU A 108 3.68 3.76 14.34
C GLU A 108 4.19 5.04 15.01
N GLN A 109 5.37 5.53 14.58
CA GLN A 109 5.91 6.80 15.08
C GLN A 109 5.06 7.97 14.56
N LEU A 110 4.74 8.00 13.27
CA LEU A 110 3.89 9.05 12.71
C LEU A 110 2.50 9.08 13.38
N ALA A 111 1.96 7.91 13.76
CA ALA A 111 0.69 7.82 14.49
C ALA A 111 0.72 8.50 15.87
N GLN A 112 1.88 8.53 16.52
CA GLN A 112 2.08 9.27 17.77
C GLN A 112 2.26 10.77 17.54
N GLU A 113 2.95 11.15 16.46
CA GLU A 113 3.24 12.55 16.13
C GLU A 113 2.02 13.29 15.56
N ARG A 114 1.18 12.60 14.78
CA ARG A 114 0.10 13.22 14.02
C ARG A 114 -1.20 12.40 14.04
N PRO A 115 -1.76 12.10 15.23
CA PRO A 115 -3.01 11.35 15.33
C PRO A 115 -4.15 12.11 14.66
N ALA A 116 -5.05 11.38 13.98
CA ALA A 116 -6.21 11.93 13.27
C ALA A 116 -5.82 13.09 12.31
N GLY A 117 -4.69 12.95 11.62
CA GLY A 117 -4.15 14.00 10.76
C GLY A 117 -4.66 13.97 9.31
N PHE A 118 -5.25 12.86 8.86
CA PHE A 118 -5.55 12.60 7.44
C PHE A 118 -7.01 12.24 7.21
N ASP A 119 -7.56 12.68 6.08
CA ASP A 119 -8.91 12.30 5.65
C ASP A 119 -8.92 10.91 5.00
N LEU A 120 -7.79 10.54 4.36
CA LEU A 120 -7.55 9.24 3.77
C LEU A 120 -6.15 8.74 4.15
N VAL A 121 -6.06 7.46 4.49
CA VAL A 121 -4.79 6.73 4.64
C VAL A 121 -4.78 5.56 3.67
N THR A 122 -3.79 5.49 2.78
CA THR A 122 -3.55 4.37 1.88
C THR A 122 -2.37 3.53 2.36
N CYS A 123 -2.44 2.21 2.15
CA CYS A 123 -1.38 1.27 2.47
C CYS A 123 -1.45 0.11 1.48
N MET A 124 -0.66 0.19 0.39
CA MET A 124 -0.75 -0.75 -0.73
C MET A 124 0.42 -1.73 -0.72
N GLU A 125 0.08 -3.02 -0.58
CA GLU A 125 1.06 -4.13 -0.63
C GLU A 125 2.27 -3.94 0.30
N MET A 126 2.01 -3.47 1.51
CA MET A 126 3.03 -3.26 2.55
C MET A 126 2.81 -4.19 3.75
N LEU A 127 1.56 -4.51 4.10
CA LEU A 127 1.24 -5.25 5.32
C LEU A 127 1.84 -6.66 5.36
N GLU A 128 2.02 -7.31 4.22
CA GLU A 128 2.67 -8.61 4.10
C GLU A 128 4.20 -8.58 4.30
N HIS A 129 4.79 -7.37 4.35
CA HIS A 129 6.24 -7.17 4.49
C HIS A 129 6.66 -6.75 5.91
N VAL A 130 5.70 -6.56 6.82
CA VAL A 130 6.00 -6.17 8.20
C VAL A 130 5.84 -7.35 9.17
N PRO A 131 6.63 -7.42 10.26
CA PRO A 131 6.53 -8.47 11.27
C PRO A 131 5.17 -8.53 11.98
N ASP A 132 4.55 -7.38 12.25
CA ASP A 132 3.24 -7.26 12.92
C ASP A 132 2.27 -6.39 12.11
N PRO A 133 1.54 -6.99 11.16
CA PRO A 133 0.54 -6.26 10.38
C PRO A 133 -0.63 -5.75 11.21
N ALA A 134 -0.96 -6.37 12.35
CA ALA A 134 -2.03 -5.87 13.22
C ALA A 134 -1.64 -4.54 13.89
N ALA A 135 -0.38 -4.40 14.34
CA ALA A 135 0.15 -3.14 14.86
C ALA A 135 0.13 -2.05 13.78
N ALA A 136 0.51 -2.39 12.54
CA ALA A 136 0.44 -1.45 11.42
C ALA A 136 -1.01 -0.99 11.17
N VAL A 137 -1.99 -1.90 11.11
CA VAL A 137 -3.42 -1.53 10.94
C VAL A 137 -3.90 -0.62 12.07
N LYS A 138 -3.49 -0.87 13.32
CA LYS A 138 -3.81 0.01 14.45
C LYS A 138 -3.22 1.42 14.26
N ALA A 139 -1.99 1.52 13.72
CA ALA A 139 -1.36 2.80 13.43
C ALA A 139 -2.11 3.55 12.30
N LEU A 140 -2.52 2.85 11.21
CA LEU A 140 -3.35 3.43 10.14
C LEU A 140 -4.65 4.03 10.71
N ALA A 141 -5.32 3.27 11.61
CA ALA A 141 -6.55 3.73 12.26
C ALA A 141 -6.34 4.96 13.16
N ALA A 142 -5.18 5.06 13.82
CA ALA A 142 -4.86 6.23 14.64
C ALA A 142 -4.61 7.49 13.81
N LEU A 143 -4.04 7.33 12.60
CA LEU A 143 -3.69 8.42 11.68
C LEU A 143 -4.89 9.02 10.95
N VAL A 144 -5.91 8.21 10.64
CA VAL A 144 -7.11 8.68 9.95
C VAL A 144 -8.02 9.44 10.91
N LYS A 145 -8.64 10.52 10.43
CA LYS A 145 -9.65 11.29 11.19
C LYS A 145 -10.90 10.47 11.47
N PRO A 146 -11.65 10.77 12.54
CA PRO A 146 -13.03 10.34 12.64
C PRO A 146 -13.84 10.77 11.40
N GLY A 147 -14.57 9.86 10.78
CA GLY A 147 -15.27 10.06 9.52
C GLY A 147 -14.37 9.95 8.27
N GLY A 148 -13.09 9.65 8.44
CA GLY A 148 -12.16 9.44 7.33
C GLY A 148 -12.02 7.95 6.95
N ASP A 149 -11.21 7.69 5.94
CA ASP A 149 -11.13 6.41 5.25
C ASP A 149 -9.73 5.81 5.29
N VAL A 150 -9.64 4.48 5.33
CA VAL A 150 -8.41 3.71 5.19
C VAL A 150 -8.60 2.71 4.05
N ILE A 151 -7.69 2.74 3.07
CA ILE A 151 -7.72 1.81 1.94
C ILE A 151 -6.41 1.02 1.91
N VAL A 152 -6.54 -0.30 1.93
CA VAL A 152 -5.42 -1.24 2.02
C VAL A 152 -5.49 -2.22 0.85
N SER A 153 -4.35 -2.60 0.28
CA SER A 153 -4.27 -3.77 -0.60
C SER A 153 -3.24 -4.77 -0.10
N THR A 154 -3.48 -6.04 -0.37
CA THR A 154 -2.55 -7.14 -0.05
C THR A 154 -2.91 -8.41 -0.82
N ILE A 155 -2.07 -9.45 -0.68
CA ILE A 155 -2.26 -10.76 -1.29
C ILE A 155 -2.96 -11.70 -0.31
N ASN A 156 -3.98 -12.41 -0.81
CA ASN A 156 -4.75 -13.36 0.01
C ASN A 156 -3.98 -14.65 0.28
N ARG A 157 -3.99 -15.14 1.51
CA ARG A 157 -3.35 -16.40 1.90
C ARG A 157 -4.22 -17.60 1.59
N ASN A 158 -4.06 -18.15 0.39
CA ASN A 158 -4.68 -19.41 -0.04
C ASN A 158 -3.84 -20.10 -1.15
N PRO A 159 -4.09 -21.38 -1.46
CA PRO A 159 -3.31 -22.12 -2.46
C PRO A 159 -3.34 -21.53 -3.86
N LEU A 160 -4.43 -20.87 -4.27
CA LEU A 160 -4.54 -20.23 -5.58
C LEU A 160 -3.63 -18.99 -5.65
N ALA A 161 -3.64 -18.16 -4.61
CA ALA A 161 -2.73 -17.00 -4.54
C ALA A 161 -1.27 -17.43 -4.55
N PHE A 162 -0.91 -18.51 -3.85
CA PHE A 162 0.42 -19.12 -3.93
C PHE A 162 0.79 -19.50 -5.36
N ALA A 163 -0.09 -20.23 -6.04
CA ALA A 163 0.17 -20.66 -7.41
C ALA A 163 0.30 -19.49 -8.40
N VAL A 164 -0.49 -18.44 -8.25
CA VAL A 164 -0.49 -17.29 -9.15
C VAL A 164 0.65 -16.33 -8.83
N ALA A 165 0.78 -15.89 -7.57
CA ALA A 165 1.74 -14.85 -7.18
C ALA A 165 3.18 -15.38 -7.10
N ILE A 166 3.39 -16.58 -6.56
CA ILE A 166 4.73 -17.12 -6.40
C ILE A 166 5.11 -17.96 -7.61
N VAL A 167 4.36 -19.03 -7.92
CA VAL A 167 4.73 -19.92 -9.02
C VAL A 167 4.55 -19.26 -10.37
N GLY A 168 3.43 -18.55 -10.58
CA GLY A 168 3.11 -17.90 -11.84
C GLY A 168 3.99 -16.68 -12.11
N ALA A 169 4.03 -15.71 -11.20
CA ALA A 169 4.71 -14.44 -11.42
C ALA A 169 6.23 -14.53 -11.25
N GLU A 170 6.72 -15.23 -10.21
CA GLU A 170 8.16 -15.27 -9.91
C GLU A 170 8.90 -16.34 -10.71
N TYR A 171 8.33 -17.54 -10.88
CA TYR A 171 9.04 -18.67 -11.50
C TYR A 171 8.71 -18.86 -12.98
N ILE A 172 7.47 -18.73 -13.41
CA ILE A 172 7.07 -18.98 -14.81
C ILE A 172 7.19 -17.71 -15.64
N ALA A 173 6.51 -16.63 -15.26
CA ALA A 173 6.48 -15.39 -16.03
C ALA A 173 7.75 -14.54 -15.81
N ARG A 174 8.49 -14.78 -14.73
CA ARG A 174 9.64 -13.96 -14.31
C ARG A 174 9.32 -12.45 -14.28
N ALA A 175 8.08 -12.14 -13.99
CA ALA A 175 7.58 -10.76 -13.92
C ALA A 175 8.05 -10.05 -12.64
N LEU A 176 8.40 -10.83 -11.61
CA LEU A 176 8.93 -10.36 -10.32
C LEU A 176 10.20 -11.13 -9.96
N PRO A 177 11.12 -10.53 -9.20
CA PRO A 177 12.28 -11.25 -8.64
C PRO A 177 11.85 -12.43 -7.78
N ARG A 178 12.62 -13.52 -7.79
CA ARG A 178 12.36 -14.69 -6.94
C ARG A 178 12.48 -14.31 -5.47
N GLY A 179 11.56 -14.82 -4.63
CA GLY A 179 11.53 -14.53 -3.20
C GLY A 179 10.95 -13.16 -2.86
N THR A 180 10.23 -12.52 -3.80
CA THR A 180 9.48 -11.28 -3.52
C THR A 180 8.37 -11.55 -2.52
N HIS A 181 7.74 -12.74 -2.57
CA HIS A 181 6.60 -13.09 -1.72
C HIS A 181 6.87 -14.34 -0.89
N GLU A 182 6.48 -14.28 0.38
CA GLU A 182 6.47 -15.41 1.31
C GLU A 182 5.02 -15.76 1.65
N TYR A 183 4.58 -16.97 1.28
CA TYR A 183 3.19 -17.42 1.46
C TYR A 183 2.63 -17.23 2.87
N LEU A 184 3.45 -17.47 3.90
CA LEU A 184 3.01 -17.34 5.30
C LEU A 184 2.73 -15.89 5.70
N LYS A 185 3.31 -14.93 5.01
CA LYS A 185 3.10 -13.48 5.23
C LYS A 185 1.84 -12.96 4.53
N PHE A 186 1.24 -13.71 3.61
CA PHE A 186 -0.02 -13.31 2.96
C PHE A 186 -1.15 -13.19 3.98
N ILE A 187 -2.11 -12.31 3.73
CA ILE A 187 -3.13 -11.91 4.70
C ILE A 187 -4.52 -12.31 4.19
N ARG A 188 -5.26 -13.07 4.98
CA ARG A 188 -6.65 -13.40 4.62
C ARG A 188 -7.56 -12.19 4.84
N PRO A 189 -8.59 -11.98 3.98
CA PRO A 189 -9.57 -10.93 4.20
C PRO A 189 -10.20 -10.93 5.59
N SER A 190 -10.43 -12.13 6.17
CA SER A 190 -10.98 -12.28 7.53
C SER A 190 -10.02 -11.81 8.62
N GLU A 191 -8.71 -11.97 8.44
CA GLU A 191 -7.69 -11.50 9.39
C GLU A 191 -7.61 -9.97 9.34
N LEU A 192 -7.53 -9.39 8.14
CA LEU A 192 -7.52 -7.95 7.95
C LEU A 192 -8.80 -7.29 8.49
N ALA A 193 -9.97 -7.87 8.22
CA ALA A 193 -11.24 -7.39 8.75
C ALA A 193 -11.32 -7.48 10.28
N ARG A 194 -10.72 -8.50 10.91
CA ARG A 194 -10.61 -8.61 12.36
C ARG A 194 -9.72 -7.49 12.93
N TRP A 195 -8.52 -7.30 12.40
CA TRP A 195 -7.61 -6.24 12.84
C TRP A 195 -8.23 -4.85 12.66
N GLY A 196 -8.95 -4.62 11.54
CA GLY A 196 -9.71 -3.39 11.35
C GLY A 196 -10.73 -3.15 12.47
N ARG A 197 -11.55 -4.16 12.82
CA ARG A 197 -12.53 -4.05 13.93
C ARG A 197 -11.86 -3.82 15.28
N GLU A 198 -10.75 -4.52 15.57
CA GLU A 198 -9.97 -4.33 16.80
C GLU A 198 -9.39 -2.90 16.87
N ALA A 199 -9.09 -2.29 15.73
CA ALA A 199 -8.66 -0.91 15.60
C ALA A 199 -9.81 0.11 15.45
N GLN A 200 -11.08 -0.31 15.69
CA GLN A 200 -12.28 0.53 15.59
C GLN A 200 -12.55 1.08 14.17
N LEU A 201 -12.15 0.35 13.15
CA LEU A 201 -12.49 0.61 11.76
C LEU A 201 -13.67 -0.27 11.33
N GLU A 202 -14.55 0.26 10.48
CA GLU A 202 -15.64 -0.46 9.85
C GLU A 202 -15.28 -0.81 8.40
N LEU A 203 -15.32 -2.10 8.07
CA LEU A 203 -15.13 -2.55 6.68
C LEU A 203 -16.33 -2.13 5.84
N ARG A 204 -16.10 -1.35 4.78
CA ARG A 204 -17.11 -0.82 3.85
C ARG A 204 -17.18 -1.60 2.56
N ASP A 205 -16.03 -1.99 2.03
CA ASP A 205 -15.94 -2.71 0.77
C ASP A 205 -14.74 -3.66 0.76
N LEU A 206 -14.87 -4.74 -0.02
CA LEU A 206 -13.81 -5.69 -0.30
C LEU A 206 -13.87 -6.05 -1.79
N THR A 207 -12.89 -5.59 -2.54
CA THR A 207 -12.83 -5.76 -3.99
C THR A 207 -11.55 -6.48 -4.40
N GLY A 208 -11.68 -7.50 -5.26
CA GLY A 208 -10.55 -8.25 -5.82
C GLY A 208 -9.93 -7.54 -7.01
N ILE A 209 -8.67 -7.87 -7.26
CA ILE A 209 -7.95 -7.49 -8.47
C ILE A 209 -7.66 -8.77 -9.26
N THR A 210 -8.15 -8.86 -10.49
CA THR A 210 -7.91 -9.99 -11.39
C THR A 210 -7.04 -9.56 -12.57
N TYR A 211 -6.12 -10.44 -12.94
CA TYR A 211 -5.25 -10.26 -14.10
C TYR A 211 -5.68 -11.14 -15.26
N ASN A 212 -5.79 -10.56 -16.45
CA ASN A 212 -6.03 -11.30 -17.70
C ASN A 212 -4.69 -11.45 -18.44
N PRO A 213 -4.10 -12.66 -18.53
CA PRO A 213 -2.82 -12.87 -19.18
C PRO A 213 -2.85 -12.68 -20.71
N PHE A 214 -4.02 -12.83 -21.35
CA PHE A 214 -4.15 -12.65 -22.81
C PHE A 214 -4.12 -11.17 -23.20
N THR A 215 -4.82 -10.32 -22.45
CA THR A 215 -4.84 -8.87 -22.69
C THR A 215 -3.79 -8.10 -21.89
N ARG A 216 -3.10 -8.77 -20.94
CA ARG A 216 -2.13 -8.19 -19.99
C ARG A 216 -2.72 -7.01 -19.23
N SER A 217 -4.00 -7.13 -18.84
CA SER A 217 -4.71 -6.08 -18.14
C SER A 217 -5.23 -6.53 -16.77
N PHE A 218 -5.26 -5.60 -15.84
CA PHE A 218 -5.88 -5.77 -14.54
C PHE A 218 -7.30 -5.20 -14.54
N ARG A 219 -8.16 -5.73 -13.69
CA ARG A 219 -9.51 -5.21 -13.47
C ARG A 219 -9.97 -5.43 -12.03
N LEU A 220 -10.83 -4.54 -11.54
CA LEU A 220 -11.56 -4.75 -10.30
C LEU A 220 -12.64 -5.81 -10.50
N SER A 221 -12.83 -6.67 -9.51
CA SER A 221 -13.80 -7.76 -9.53
C SER A 221 -14.27 -8.12 -8.12
N SER A 222 -15.29 -8.95 -8.01
CA SER A 222 -15.70 -9.54 -6.73
C SER A 222 -14.81 -10.71 -6.29
N ASP A 223 -13.86 -11.14 -7.13
CA ASP A 223 -12.96 -12.27 -6.83
C ASP A 223 -11.75 -11.82 -6.02
N THR A 224 -11.80 -12.01 -4.70
CA THR A 224 -10.75 -11.67 -3.75
C THR A 224 -9.76 -12.80 -3.49
N ARG A 225 -9.77 -13.87 -4.31
CA ARG A 225 -8.95 -15.06 -4.04
C ARG A 225 -7.46 -14.86 -4.20
N VAL A 226 -7.00 -13.88 -5.01
CA VAL A 226 -5.56 -13.62 -5.21
C VAL A 226 -5.17 -12.31 -4.54
N ASN A 227 -5.45 -11.18 -5.16
CA ASN A 227 -5.19 -9.87 -4.61
C ASN A 227 -6.50 -9.17 -4.29
N TYR A 228 -6.52 -8.35 -3.26
CA TYR A 228 -7.72 -7.59 -2.90
C TYR A 228 -7.39 -6.22 -2.32
N LEU A 229 -8.35 -5.32 -2.49
CA LEU A 229 -8.44 -4.02 -1.86
C LEU A 229 -9.51 -4.09 -0.77
N ALA A 230 -9.24 -3.51 0.37
CA ALA A 230 -10.19 -3.37 1.47
C ALA A 230 -10.34 -1.89 1.82
N HIS A 231 -11.56 -1.41 1.81
CA HIS A 231 -11.93 -0.05 2.22
C HIS A 231 -12.54 -0.11 3.61
N PHE A 232 -11.95 0.62 4.53
CA PHE A 232 -12.46 0.84 5.87
C PHE A 232 -12.79 2.30 6.08
N SER A 233 -13.77 2.59 6.94
CA SER A 233 -13.99 3.94 7.47
C SER A 233 -13.81 3.96 8.98
N ARG A 234 -13.29 5.05 9.50
CA ARG A 234 -13.31 5.33 10.94
C ARG A 234 -14.63 6.02 11.30
N PRO A 235 -15.45 5.48 12.20
CA PRO A 235 -16.71 6.12 12.60
C PRO A 235 -16.49 7.56 13.03
N ALA A 236 -17.42 8.45 12.66
CA ALA A 236 -17.43 9.81 13.17
C ALA A 236 -17.75 9.79 14.68
N ILE A 237 -17.11 10.64 15.45
CA ILE A 237 -17.46 10.86 16.85
C ILE A 237 -18.82 11.57 16.86
N ARG A 238 -19.85 10.91 17.45
CA ARG A 238 -21.18 11.51 17.65
C ARG A 238 -21.16 12.52 18.77
#